data_00dccb8bf2a0427c39791dd26743646f
#
_entry.id   00dccb8bf2a0427c39791dd26743646f
#
_cell.length_a   1.000
_cell.length_b   1.000
_cell.length_c   1.000
_cell.angle_alpha   90.00
_cell.angle_beta   90.00
_cell.angle_gamma   90.00
#
_symmetry.space_group_name_H-M   'P 1'
#
loop_
_entity.id
_entity.type
_entity.pdbx_description
1 polymer ?
#
loop_
_entity_poly.entity_id
_entity_poly.type
_entity_poly.pdbx_seq_one_letter_code
_entity_poly.pdbx_strand_id
1 'polypeptide(L)'
;MNAPLPIIDGVSPSSHRLPAGHWETILEFLKERFPDVDTAIWLSRMAKGELVDEMGLRLNSGSAYRVGACIFYYRELESEASIPFDERVLYQDEHILVADKPHFLPVIPAGRFLHETLLVRLKKKWKLEQLVPVHRLDRETAGVVLFSVNAATRGHYTALFRNRKVRKVYEALAPALSKISFPVTRRSCIVRGEPFFRMKEIDGAPNSETRIDAGEKAEASMGGARLYRLNPLTGRKHQLRLHMSGLGIPIMNGGLYPELSLALAVDSEDPFSSPLKLLAKSISFEDPLNGREYYFQSSRTL
;
A
#
# COMPACT_ATOMS: atom_id res chain seq x y z
N MET A 1 -11.97 -15.96 -6.29
CA MET A 1 -11.39 -17.15 -6.99
C MET A 1 -10.03 -17.39 -6.38
N ASN A 2 -9.73 -18.62 -6.01
CA ASN A 2 -8.36 -18.98 -5.65
C ASN A 2 -7.52 -18.96 -6.92
N ALA A 3 -6.29 -18.45 -6.83
CA ALA A 3 -5.37 -18.49 -7.96
C ALA A 3 -5.08 -19.97 -8.33
N PRO A 4 -5.04 -20.32 -9.62
CA PRO A 4 -4.79 -21.69 -10.05
C PRO A 4 -3.32 -22.11 -9.92
N LEU A 5 -2.43 -21.16 -9.66
CA LEU A 5 -1.01 -21.38 -9.36
C LEU A 5 -0.77 -21.34 -7.84
N PRO A 6 0.12 -22.17 -7.28
CA PRO A 6 0.42 -22.21 -5.85
C PRO A 6 1.14 -20.93 -5.39
N ILE A 7 1.18 -20.72 -4.08
CA ILE A 7 2.04 -19.69 -3.46
C ILE A 7 3.47 -20.23 -3.42
N ILE A 8 4.43 -19.48 -3.95
CA ILE A 8 5.85 -19.82 -3.91
C ILE A 8 6.56 -18.83 -3.00
N ASP A 9 7.26 -19.33 -1.99
CA ASP A 9 8.02 -18.51 -1.02
C ASP A 9 7.21 -17.35 -0.41
N GLY A 10 5.94 -17.59 -0.10
CA GLY A 10 5.02 -16.58 0.45
C GLY A 10 4.48 -15.59 -0.58
N VAL A 11 4.93 -15.67 -1.84
CA VAL A 11 4.47 -14.81 -2.94
C VAL A 11 3.35 -15.50 -3.69
N SER A 12 2.19 -14.86 -3.76
CA SER A 12 1.08 -15.30 -4.59
C SER A 12 1.32 -14.94 -6.05
N PRO A 13 0.81 -15.74 -7.01
CA PRO A 13 0.86 -15.36 -8.42
C PRO A 13 0.16 -14.02 -8.65
N SER A 14 0.70 -13.24 -9.56
CA SER A 14 0.06 -12.04 -10.08
C SER A 14 -1.07 -12.43 -11.00
N SER A 15 -2.12 -11.61 -11.07
CA SER A 15 -3.23 -11.82 -11.99
C SER A 15 -3.49 -10.58 -12.83
N HIS A 16 -3.92 -10.79 -14.07
CA HIS A 16 -4.33 -9.71 -14.95
C HIS A 16 -5.59 -10.11 -15.71
N ARG A 17 -6.64 -9.28 -15.62
CA ARG A 17 -7.83 -9.45 -16.44
C ARG A 17 -7.60 -8.77 -17.78
N LEU A 18 -7.79 -9.50 -18.85
CA LEU A 18 -7.55 -9.05 -20.22
C LEU A 18 -8.60 -8.00 -20.63
N PRO A 19 -8.19 -6.75 -20.93
CA PRO A 19 -9.12 -5.68 -21.33
C PRO A 19 -9.62 -5.89 -22.76
N ALA A 20 -10.58 -5.09 -23.21
CA ALA A 20 -10.89 -4.97 -24.61
C ALA A 20 -9.68 -4.41 -25.39
N GLY A 21 -9.35 -5.00 -26.52
CA GLY A 21 -8.19 -4.63 -27.32
C GLY A 21 -8.11 -5.41 -28.63
N HIS A 22 -7.02 -5.23 -29.36
CA HIS A 22 -6.84 -5.65 -30.76
C HIS A 22 -5.82 -6.81 -30.92
N TRP A 23 -5.33 -7.35 -29.81
CA TRP A 23 -4.30 -8.40 -29.84
C TRP A 23 -4.91 -9.75 -30.28
N GLU A 24 -4.18 -10.48 -31.13
CA GLU A 24 -4.56 -11.82 -31.54
C GLU A 24 -4.13 -12.86 -30.50
N THR A 25 -2.96 -12.67 -29.89
CA THR A 25 -2.39 -13.58 -28.91
C THR A 25 -2.17 -12.92 -27.55
N ILE A 26 -2.10 -13.74 -26.49
CA ILE A 26 -1.75 -13.29 -25.15
C ILE A 26 -0.32 -12.75 -25.11
N LEU A 27 0.60 -13.32 -25.89
CA LEU A 27 1.97 -12.84 -25.96
C LEU A 27 2.08 -11.41 -26.51
N GLU A 28 1.32 -11.07 -27.55
CA GLU A 28 1.26 -9.70 -28.09
C GLU A 28 0.79 -8.70 -27.04
N PHE A 29 -0.29 -9.04 -26.34
CA PHE A 29 -0.78 -8.23 -25.21
C PHE A 29 0.29 -8.02 -24.13
N LEU A 30 0.97 -9.09 -23.70
CA LEU A 30 1.99 -9.02 -22.64
C LEU A 30 3.16 -8.14 -23.05
N LYS A 31 3.61 -8.21 -24.30
CA LYS A 31 4.70 -7.36 -24.84
C LYS A 31 4.33 -5.88 -24.81
N GLU A 32 3.13 -5.54 -25.24
CA GLU A 32 2.65 -4.15 -25.26
C GLU A 32 2.36 -3.63 -23.85
N ARG A 33 1.75 -4.45 -23.02
CA ARG A 33 1.34 -4.06 -21.67
C ARG A 33 2.50 -3.94 -20.67
N PHE A 34 3.55 -4.69 -20.89
CA PHE A 34 4.73 -4.77 -20.03
C PHE A 34 6.02 -4.59 -20.85
N PRO A 35 6.25 -3.39 -21.42
CA PRO A 35 7.38 -3.14 -22.32
C PRO A 35 8.75 -3.33 -21.66
N ASP A 36 8.81 -3.18 -20.33
CA ASP A 36 10.04 -3.35 -19.54
C ASP A 36 10.38 -4.83 -19.27
N VAL A 37 9.50 -5.77 -19.64
CA VAL A 37 9.75 -7.22 -19.50
C VAL A 37 10.14 -7.81 -20.83
N ASP A 38 11.36 -8.33 -20.94
CA ASP A 38 11.84 -8.99 -22.16
C ASP A 38 10.90 -10.11 -22.60
N THR A 39 10.69 -10.19 -23.91
CA THR A 39 9.87 -11.24 -24.54
C THR A 39 10.39 -12.64 -24.19
N ALA A 40 11.69 -12.83 -24.07
CA ALA A 40 12.30 -14.09 -23.67
C ALA A 40 11.86 -14.54 -22.27
N ILE A 41 11.64 -13.61 -21.35
CA ILE A 41 11.10 -13.91 -19.99
C ILE A 41 9.68 -14.47 -20.09
N TRP A 42 8.82 -13.85 -20.91
CA TRP A 42 7.46 -14.36 -21.13
C TRP A 42 7.46 -15.75 -21.76
N LEU A 43 8.28 -15.98 -22.78
CA LEU A 43 8.42 -17.30 -23.41
C LEU A 43 8.95 -18.36 -22.42
N SER A 44 9.92 -17.99 -21.59
CA SER A 44 10.44 -18.88 -20.53
C SER A 44 9.34 -19.25 -19.52
N ARG A 45 8.55 -18.28 -19.03
CA ARG A 45 7.42 -18.56 -18.12
C ARG A 45 6.37 -19.46 -18.76
N MET A 46 6.05 -19.24 -20.04
CA MET A 46 5.13 -20.10 -20.79
C MET A 46 5.67 -21.53 -20.90
N ALA A 47 6.94 -21.68 -21.23
CA ALA A 47 7.58 -23.01 -21.34
C ALA A 47 7.63 -23.76 -20.01
N LYS A 48 7.86 -23.07 -18.89
CA LYS A 48 7.82 -23.61 -17.52
C LYS A 48 6.40 -23.89 -17.02
N GLY A 49 5.35 -23.41 -17.70
CA GLY A 49 3.96 -23.51 -17.25
C GLY A 49 3.63 -22.55 -16.09
N GLU A 50 4.37 -21.48 -15.98
CA GLU A 50 4.23 -20.42 -14.96
C GLU A 50 3.29 -19.28 -15.40
N LEU A 51 2.65 -19.43 -16.57
CA LEU A 51 1.61 -18.56 -17.08
C LEU A 51 0.40 -19.41 -17.44
N VAL A 52 -0.72 -19.17 -16.75
CA VAL A 52 -1.95 -19.96 -16.90
C VAL A 52 -3.20 -19.07 -16.95
N ASP A 53 -4.31 -19.62 -17.44
CA ASP A 53 -5.62 -18.98 -17.35
C ASP A 53 -6.32 -19.22 -16.00
N GLU A 54 -7.55 -18.75 -15.85
CA GLU A 54 -8.38 -18.93 -14.65
C GLU A 54 -8.75 -20.38 -14.34
N MET A 55 -8.63 -21.29 -15.31
CA MET A 55 -8.86 -22.72 -15.15
C MET A 55 -7.57 -23.49 -14.85
N GLY A 56 -6.42 -22.80 -14.81
CA GLY A 56 -5.11 -23.43 -14.63
C GLY A 56 -4.53 -24.02 -15.92
N LEU A 57 -5.13 -23.76 -17.08
CA LEU A 57 -4.63 -24.21 -18.35
C LEU A 57 -3.37 -23.42 -18.74
N ARG A 58 -2.30 -24.13 -19.08
CA ARG A 58 -1.02 -23.51 -19.48
C ARG A 58 -1.19 -22.75 -20.77
N LEU A 59 -0.69 -21.52 -20.78
CA LEU A 59 -0.68 -20.63 -21.92
C LEU A 59 0.68 -20.66 -22.63
N ASN A 60 0.66 -20.58 -23.95
CA ASN A 60 1.86 -20.55 -24.80
C ASN A 60 1.82 -19.33 -25.76
N SER A 61 2.84 -19.19 -26.61
CA SER A 61 2.96 -18.05 -27.53
C SER A 61 1.83 -17.93 -28.55
N GLY A 62 1.19 -19.05 -28.89
CA GLY A 62 0.04 -19.10 -29.80
C GLY A 62 -1.32 -19.04 -29.11
N SER A 63 -1.38 -18.92 -27.78
CA SER A 63 -2.65 -18.86 -27.05
C SER A 63 -3.45 -17.62 -27.44
N ALA A 64 -4.69 -17.83 -27.91
CA ALA A 64 -5.57 -16.77 -28.39
C ALA A 64 -5.91 -15.77 -27.28
N TYR A 65 -5.94 -14.49 -27.61
CA TYR A 65 -6.40 -13.44 -26.72
C TYR A 65 -7.91 -13.51 -26.53
N ARG A 66 -8.38 -13.48 -25.28
CA ARG A 66 -9.81 -13.50 -24.94
C ARG A 66 -10.13 -12.36 -23.98
N VAL A 67 -10.91 -11.38 -24.46
CA VAL A 67 -11.38 -10.26 -23.63
C VAL A 67 -12.10 -10.77 -22.40
N GLY A 68 -11.76 -10.21 -21.23
CA GLY A 68 -12.37 -10.58 -19.96
C GLY A 68 -11.80 -11.82 -19.27
N ALA A 69 -11.02 -12.66 -19.96
CA ALA A 69 -10.29 -13.76 -19.31
C ALA A 69 -9.28 -13.23 -18.27
N CYS A 70 -8.93 -14.06 -17.29
CA CYS A 70 -7.94 -13.72 -16.29
C CYS A 70 -6.73 -14.63 -16.45
N ILE A 71 -5.55 -14.04 -16.59
CA ILE A 71 -4.29 -14.77 -16.63
C ILE A 71 -3.57 -14.64 -15.30
N PHE A 72 -2.81 -15.67 -14.93
CA PHE A 72 -2.02 -15.74 -13.70
C PHE A 72 -0.58 -16.10 -14.05
N TYR A 73 0.38 -15.42 -13.39
CA TYR A 73 1.81 -15.62 -13.64
C TYR A 73 2.65 -15.24 -12.43
N TYR A 74 3.85 -15.78 -12.34
CA TYR A 74 4.81 -15.33 -11.35
C TYR A 74 5.60 -14.14 -11.86
N ARG A 75 5.83 -13.20 -10.96
CA ARG A 75 6.78 -12.12 -11.18
C ARG A 75 8.15 -12.57 -10.69
N GLU A 76 9.16 -12.24 -11.44
CA GLU A 76 10.55 -12.42 -11.08
C GLU A 76 11.23 -11.04 -11.07
N LEU A 77 12.20 -10.88 -10.21
CA LEU A 77 13.07 -9.71 -10.15
C LEU A 77 14.50 -10.20 -10.26
N GLU A 78 15.31 -9.57 -11.10
CA GLU A 78 16.75 -9.87 -11.22
C GLU A 78 17.48 -9.61 -9.91
N SER A 79 17.09 -8.56 -9.21
CA SER A 79 17.58 -8.23 -7.88
C SER A 79 16.51 -7.51 -7.08
N GLU A 80 16.51 -7.71 -5.78
CA GLU A 80 15.62 -7.02 -4.85
C GLU A 80 16.46 -6.48 -3.69
N ALA A 81 16.44 -5.15 -3.53
CA ALA A 81 17.15 -4.50 -2.44
C ALA A 81 16.55 -4.90 -1.09
N SER A 82 17.39 -5.35 -0.17
CA SER A 82 16.97 -5.65 1.20
C SER A 82 16.58 -4.36 1.94
N ILE A 83 15.50 -4.44 2.71
CA ILE A 83 15.05 -3.34 3.57
C ILE A 83 15.47 -3.66 5.00
N PRO A 84 16.45 -2.93 5.58
CA PRO A 84 17.14 -3.29 6.83
C PRO A 84 16.33 -2.93 8.08
N PHE A 85 15.01 -2.99 8.01
CA PHE A 85 14.10 -2.67 9.12
C PHE A 85 13.12 -3.80 9.36
N ASP A 86 12.97 -4.19 10.64
CA ASP A 86 12.07 -5.25 11.02
C ASP A 86 10.64 -4.74 11.28
N GLU A 87 9.69 -5.55 10.86
CA GLU A 87 8.32 -5.48 11.29
C GLU A 87 8.13 -6.10 12.68
N ARG A 88 7.11 -5.65 13.41
CA ARG A 88 6.71 -6.26 14.69
C ARG A 88 5.27 -6.73 14.61
N VAL A 89 4.95 -7.89 15.16
CA VAL A 89 3.58 -8.33 15.38
C VAL A 89 3.12 -7.80 16.72
N LEU A 90 2.05 -7.00 16.71
CA LEU A 90 1.42 -6.41 17.91
C LEU A 90 0.37 -7.34 18.51
N TYR A 91 -0.32 -8.11 17.66
CA TYR A 91 -1.38 -9.02 18.06
C TYR A 91 -1.62 -10.08 16.99
N GLN A 92 -2.02 -11.26 17.42
CA GLN A 92 -2.48 -12.33 16.53
C GLN A 92 -3.50 -13.22 17.26
N ASP A 93 -4.57 -13.57 16.54
CA ASP A 93 -5.51 -14.63 16.93
C ASP A 93 -5.86 -15.51 15.72
N GLU A 94 -6.96 -16.28 15.78
CA GLU A 94 -7.43 -17.15 14.70
C GLU A 94 -8.05 -16.40 13.50
N HIS A 95 -8.32 -15.08 13.63
CA HIS A 95 -9.00 -14.28 12.63
C HIS A 95 -8.14 -13.16 12.06
N ILE A 96 -7.36 -12.49 12.91
CA ILE A 96 -6.56 -11.32 12.54
C ILE A 96 -5.10 -11.41 12.99
N LEU A 97 -4.25 -10.68 12.28
CA LEU A 97 -2.91 -10.33 12.69
C LEU A 97 -2.74 -8.82 12.55
N VAL A 98 -2.20 -8.18 13.57
CA VAL A 98 -1.87 -6.75 13.57
C VAL A 98 -0.36 -6.58 13.61
N ALA A 99 0.18 -5.90 12.62
CA ALA A 99 1.62 -5.65 12.50
C ALA A 99 1.96 -4.16 12.58
N ASP A 100 3.11 -3.86 13.15
CA ASP A 100 3.73 -2.52 13.17
C ASP A 100 4.79 -2.44 12.08
N LYS A 101 4.41 -1.86 10.94
CA LYS A 101 5.21 -1.76 9.73
C LYS A 101 6.31 -0.71 9.87
N PRO A 102 7.57 -0.97 9.51
CA PRO A 102 8.59 0.07 9.41
C PRO A 102 8.36 0.98 8.20
N HIS A 103 9.05 2.14 8.18
CA HIS A 103 9.19 2.94 6.97
C HIS A 103 9.83 2.11 5.84
N PHE A 104 9.64 2.54 4.59
CA PHE A 104 10.21 1.99 3.36
C PHE A 104 9.77 0.57 2.99
N LEU A 105 9.14 -0.19 3.88
CA LEU A 105 8.62 -1.54 3.59
C LEU A 105 7.24 -1.46 2.94
N PRO A 106 7.04 -1.95 1.70
CA PRO A 106 5.70 -2.07 1.11
C PRO A 106 4.83 -3.05 1.88
N VAL A 107 3.51 -2.86 1.89
CA VAL A 107 2.59 -3.83 2.52
C VAL A 107 2.46 -5.10 1.67
N ILE A 108 2.39 -4.96 0.35
CA ILE A 108 2.20 -6.07 -0.61
C ILE A 108 3.19 -5.96 -1.77
N PRO A 109 3.44 -7.06 -2.49
CA PRO A 109 4.25 -7.05 -3.71
C PRO A 109 3.81 -5.98 -4.71
N ALA A 110 4.71 -5.07 -5.06
CA ALA A 110 4.47 -3.98 -6.01
C ALA A 110 5.79 -3.40 -6.56
N GLY A 111 5.80 -3.04 -7.85
CA GLY A 111 6.98 -2.45 -8.50
C GLY A 111 8.21 -3.38 -8.37
N ARG A 112 9.30 -2.85 -7.84
CA ARG A 112 10.58 -3.55 -7.63
C ARG A 112 10.67 -4.35 -6.31
N PHE A 113 9.55 -4.58 -5.64
CA PHE A 113 9.47 -5.32 -4.39
C PHE A 113 8.54 -6.52 -4.55
N LEU A 114 9.06 -7.70 -4.24
CA LEU A 114 8.34 -8.96 -4.33
C LEU A 114 8.37 -9.70 -2.97
N HIS A 115 9.57 -10.00 -2.49
CA HIS A 115 9.81 -10.67 -1.22
C HIS A 115 9.93 -9.67 -0.06
N GLU A 116 10.56 -8.54 -0.31
CA GLU A 116 10.74 -7.45 0.65
C GLU A 116 9.45 -6.62 0.82
N THR A 117 8.40 -7.31 1.31
CA THR A 117 7.11 -6.73 1.65
C THR A 117 6.60 -7.27 2.98
N LEU A 118 5.82 -6.47 3.69
CA LEU A 118 5.28 -6.86 5.00
C LEU A 118 4.50 -8.18 4.91
N LEU A 119 3.65 -8.32 3.89
CA LEU A 119 2.85 -9.53 3.68
C LEU A 119 3.72 -10.78 3.52
N VAL A 120 4.73 -10.73 2.65
CA VAL A 120 5.56 -11.91 2.33
C VAL A 120 6.46 -12.25 3.51
N ARG A 121 7.06 -11.27 4.18
CA ARG A 121 7.84 -11.48 5.41
C ARG A 121 7.02 -12.15 6.50
N LEU A 122 5.79 -11.65 6.75
CA LEU A 122 4.89 -12.24 7.75
C LEU A 122 4.45 -13.66 7.35
N LYS A 123 4.10 -13.91 6.08
CA LYS A 123 3.76 -15.26 5.61
C LYS A 123 4.89 -16.25 5.86
N LYS A 124 6.12 -15.89 5.52
CA LYS A 124 7.30 -16.75 5.71
C LYS A 124 7.59 -17.01 7.19
N LYS A 125 7.65 -15.94 7.98
CA LYS A 125 8.04 -15.99 9.39
C LYS A 125 7.04 -16.74 10.26
N TRP A 126 5.74 -16.56 9.98
CA TRP A 126 4.64 -17.10 10.79
C TRP A 126 3.91 -18.27 10.13
N LYS A 127 4.35 -18.71 8.93
CA LYS A 127 3.75 -19.80 8.14
C LYS A 127 2.24 -19.61 7.90
N LEU A 128 1.82 -18.37 7.63
CA LEU A 128 0.43 -17.96 7.45
C LEU A 128 0.11 -17.80 5.97
N GLU A 129 -0.08 -18.88 5.23
CA GLU A 129 -0.34 -18.84 3.78
C GLU A 129 -1.59 -18.04 3.42
N GLN A 130 -2.65 -18.12 4.26
CA GLN A 130 -3.93 -17.45 4.05
C GLN A 130 -3.92 -15.96 4.42
N LEU A 131 -2.79 -15.44 4.93
CA LEU A 131 -2.66 -14.05 5.35
C LEU A 131 -2.93 -13.10 4.18
N VAL A 132 -3.81 -12.11 4.40
CA VAL A 132 -4.16 -11.07 3.43
C VAL A 132 -4.34 -9.74 4.17
N PRO A 133 -3.78 -8.62 3.67
CA PRO A 133 -4.00 -7.33 4.31
C PRO A 133 -5.45 -6.87 4.15
N VAL A 134 -6.06 -6.39 5.22
CA VAL A 134 -7.40 -5.79 5.21
C VAL A 134 -7.35 -4.35 4.68
N HIS A 135 -6.24 -3.66 4.93
CA HIS A 135 -5.94 -2.34 4.37
C HIS A 135 -4.44 -2.20 4.07
N ARG A 136 -4.04 -1.10 3.46
CA ARG A 136 -2.64 -0.85 3.13
C ARG A 136 -2.20 0.53 3.60
N LEU A 137 -0.90 0.64 3.88
CA LEU A 137 -0.16 1.89 4.02
C LEU A 137 0.75 2.06 2.80
N ASP A 138 1.12 3.29 2.50
CA ASP A 138 2.16 3.57 1.51
C ASP A 138 3.52 3.00 1.98
N ARG A 139 4.40 2.70 1.05
CA ARG A 139 5.74 2.18 1.36
C ARG A 139 6.47 3.03 2.41
N GLU A 140 6.41 4.35 2.25
CA GLU A 140 7.10 5.32 3.10
C GLU A 140 6.42 5.55 4.46
N THR A 141 5.15 5.18 4.62
CA THR A 141 4.39 5.36 5.87
C THR A 141 4.63 4.19 6.79
N ALA A 142 5.05 4.44 8.03
CA ALA A 142 5.16 3.43 9.07
C ALA A 142 3.86 3.27 9.88
N GLY A 143 3.77 2.22 10.71
CA GLY A 143 2.72 2.04 11.70
C GLY A 143 1.81 0.85 11.49
N VAL A 144 0.64 0.90 12.13
CA VAL A 144 -0.26 -0.25 12.30
C VAL A 144 -0.93 -0.69 11.01
N VAL A 145 -0.83 -1.98 10.69
CA VAL A 145 -1.51 -2.63 9.56
C VAL A 145 -2.27 -3.86 10.05
N LEU A 146 -3.55 -3.95 9.68
CA LEU A 146 -4.42 -5.08 9.98
C LEU A 146 -4.43 -6.08 8.82
N PHE A 147 -4.26 -7.36 9.15
CA PHE A 147 -4.36 -8.50 8.24
C PHE A 147 -5.48 -9.44 8.69
N SER A 148 -6.08 -10.14 7.74
CA SER A 148 -6.93 -11.29 8.00
C SER A 148 -6.11 -12.57 7.84
N VAL A 149 -6.19 -13.44 8.85
CA VAL A 149 -5.57 -14.77 8.85
C VAL A 149 -6.53 -15.81 8.29
N ASN A 150 -7.84 -15.66 8.53
CA ASN A 150 -8.87 -16.63 8.22
C ASN A 150 -9.71 -16.20 7.00
N ALA A 151 -9.75 -17.02 5.97
CA ALA A 151 -10.50 -16.74 4.75
C ALA A 151 -12.02 -16.67 4.97
N ALA A 152 -12.57 -17.46 5.90
CA ALA A 152 -14.01 -17.51 6.17
C ALA A 152 -14.53 -16.21 6.81
N THR A 153 -13.72 -15.57 7.67
CA THR A 153 -14.10 -14.34 8.39
C THR A 153 -13.58 -13.06 7.75
N ARG A 154 -12.73 -13.15 6.72
CA ARG A 154 -12.11 -12.02 6.02
C ARG A 154 -13.10 -10.96 5.57
N GLY A 155 -14.26 -11.40 5.06
CA GLY A 155 -15.32 -10.51 4.58
C GLY A 155 -15.84 -9.55 5.66
N HIS A 156 -15.93 -9.99 6.91
CA HIS A 156 -16.38 -9.18 8.04
C HIS A 156 -15.38 -8.04 8.32
N TYR A 157 -14.08 -8.33 8.39
CA TYR A 157 -13.04 -7.33 8.65
C TYR A 157 -12.87 -6.34 7.49
N THR A 158 -12.95 -6.79 6.23
CA THR A 158 -12.90 -5.88 5.08
C THR A 158 -14.13 -4.96 5.03
N ALA A 159 -15.30 -5.43 5.50
CA ALA A 159 -16.52 -4.62 5.60
C ALA A 159 -16.37 -3.47 6.61
N LEU A 160 -15.59 -3.62 7.68
CA LEU A 160 -15.33 -2.54 8.63
C LEU A 160 -14.72 -1.31 7.93
N PHE A 161 -13.72 -1.51 7.05
CA PHE A 161 -13.10 -0.42 6.29
C PHE A 161 -14.03 0.16 5.24
N ARG A 162 -14.73 -0.69 4.48
CA ARG A 162 -15.72 -0.26 3.48
C ARG A 162 -16.83 0.58 4.10
N ASN A 163 -17.29 0.19 5.29
CA ASN A 163 -18.38 0.86 6.02
C ASN A 163 -17.88 1.96 6.96
N ARG A 164 -16.57 2.31 6.94
CA ARG A 164 -15.95 3.36 7.76
C ARG A 164 -16.13 3.15 9.27
N LYS A 165 -16.23 1.92 9.72
CA LYS A 165 -16.34 1.52 11.13
C LYS A 165 -15.00 1.40 11.85
N VAL A 166 -13.90 1.76 11.19
CA VAL A 166 -12.56 1.74 11.75
C VAL A 166 -12.12 3.16 12.04
N ARG A 167 -11.78 3.44 13.29
CA ARG A 167 -11.12 4.69 13.67
C ARG A 167 -9.61 4.53 13.45
N LYS A 168 -9.04 5.47 12.73
CA LYS A 168 -7.60 5.53 12.40
C LYS A 168 -7.04 6.85 12.89
N VAL A 169 -5.91 6.80 13.59
CA VAL A 169 -5.18 7.98 14.01
C VAL A 169 -3.78 7.91 13.39
N TYR A 170 -3.40 9.00 12.72
CA TYR A 170 -2.05 9.18 12.20
C TYR A 170 -1.40 10.35 12.90
N GLU A 171 -0.07 10.30 13.01
CA GLU A 171 0.77 11.40 13.41
C GLU A 171 1.63 11.84 12.23
N ALA A 172 1.81 13.15 12.09
CA ALA A 172 2.68 13.71 11.06
C ALA A 172 3.46 14.90 11.59
N LEU A 173 4.73 15.04 11.20
CA LEU A 173 5.49 16.27 11.38
C LEU A 173 5.42 17.10 10.09
N ALA A 174 5.06 18.38 10.24
CA ALA A 174 4.95 19.33 9.15
C ALA A 174 5.27 20.74 9.65
N PRO A 175 5.52 21.73 8.77
CA PRO A 175 5.76 23.11 9.17
C PRO A 175 4.63 23.66 10.03
N ALA A 176 4.96 24.47 11.05
CA ALA A 176 3.99 25.17 11.87
C ALA A 176 3.50 26.42 11.14
N LEU A 177 2.23 26.43 10.68
CA LEU A 177 1.57 27.61 10.14
C LEU A 177 0.66 28.25 11.18
N SER A 178 0.83 29.57 11.39
CA SER A 178 0.01 30.37 12.30
C SER A 178 -1.32 30.83 11.70
N LYS A 179 -1.48 30.72 10.38
CA LYS A 179 -2.65 31.25 9.65
C LYS A 179 -3.85 30.31 9.63
N ILE A 180 -3.72 29.06 10.07
CA ILE A 180 -4.80 28.07 10.07
C ILE A 180 -5.22 27.81 11.50
N SER A 181 -6.52 27.98 11.76
CA SER A 181 -7.14 27.57 13.04
C SER A 181 -7.43 26.06 13.01
N PHE A 182 -6.96 25.34 14.01
CA PHE A 182 -7.21 23.92 14.20
C PHE A 182 -8.22 23.69 15.34
N PRO A 183 -9.05 22.63 15.30
CA PRO A 183 -9.05 21.59 14.27
C PRO A 183 -9.66 22.03 12.95
N VAL A 184 -9.16 21.48 11.84
CA VAL A 184 -9.71 21.70 10.50
C VAL A 184 -10.12 20.38 9.85
N THR A 185 -11.22 20.39 9.11
CA THR A 185 -11.62 19.24 8.29
C THR A 185 -11.38 19.55 6.82
N ARG A 186 -10.45 18.83 6.20
CA ARG A 186 -10.20 18.93 4.76
C ARG A 186 -11.02 17.88 4.02
N ARG A 187 -11.76 18.37 3.00
CA ARG A 187 -12.51 17.53 2.05
C ARG A 187 -12.05 17.88 0.64
N SER A 188 -11.78 16.88 -0.19
CA SER A 188 -11.38 17.09 -1.59
C SER A 188 -11.75 15.91 -2.48
N CYS A 189 -11.75 16.15 -3.79
CA CYS A 189 -11.85 15.11 -4.80
C CYS A 189 -10.44 14.69 -5.22
N ILE A 190 -10.01 13.49 -4.79
CA ILE A 190 -8.69 12.92 -5.09
C ILE A 190 -8.82 11.95 -6.26
N VAL A 191 -8.04 12.19 -7.31
CA VAL A 191 -7.96 11.36 -8.52
C VAL A 191 -6.51 10.99 -8.85
N ARG A 192 -6.29 10.12 -9.82
CA ARG A 192 -4.95 9.83 -10.33
C ARG A 192 -4.33 11.10 -10.93
N GLY A 193 -3.05 11.31 -10.63
CA GLY A 193 -2.24 12.39 -11.18
C GLY A 193 -1.19 11.87 -12.17
N GLU A 194 -0.32 12.75 -12.56
CA GLU A 194 0.88 12.45 -13.35
C GLU A 194 2.13 12.84 -12.54
N PRO A 195 3.17 12.00 -12.64
CA PRO A 195 3.21 10.65 -13.21
C PRO A 195 2.27 9.67 -12.47
N PHE A 196 1.99 8.52 -13.08
CA PHE A 196 0.96 7.53 -12.68
C PHE A 196 0.99 7.10 -11.20
N PHE A 197 2.10 7.24 -10.54
CA PHE A 197 2.24 6.91 -9.11
C PHE A 197 1.78 8.03 -8.17
N ARG A 198 1.57 9.27 -8.66
CA ARG A 198 1.03 10.40 -7.90
C ARG A 198 -0.50 10.42 -7.93
N MET A 199 -1.06 11.17 -6.99
CA MET A 199 -2.47 11.56 -6.95
C MET A 199 -2.55 13.08 -7.02
N LYS A 200 -3.71 13.63 -7.37
CA LYS A 200 -3.99 15.07 -7.38
C LYS A 200 -5.39 15.36 -6.85
N GLU A 201 -5.57 16.54 -6.31
CA GLU A 201 -6.89 17.09 -6.01
C GLU A 201 -7.42 17.82 -7.25
N ILE A 202 -8.72 17.68 -7.50
CA ILE A 202 -9.45 18.40 -8.54
C ILE A 202 -10.74 18.98 -7.96
N ASP A 203 -11.33 19.93 -8.67
CA ASP A 203 -12.68 20.41 -8.37
C ASP A 203 -13.71 19.30 -8.61
N GLY A 204 -14.69 19.20 -7.72
CA GLY A 204 -15.73 18.20 -7.82
C GLY A 204 -16.24 17.73 -6.46
N ALA A 205 -17.20 16.78 -6.49
CA ALA A 205 -17.77 16.22 -5.28
C ALA A 205 -16.67 15.52 -4.45
N PRO A 206 -16.48 15.86 -3.16
CA PRO A 206 -15.45 15.29 -2.32
C PRO A 206 -15.58 13.77 -2.18
N ASN A 207 -14.50 13.06 -2.42
CA ASN A 207 -14.38 11.61 -2.20
C ASN A 207 -13.41 11.25 -1.08
N SER A 208 -12.84 12.26 -0.42
CA SER A 208 -11.89 12.14 0.67
C SER A 208 -12.20 13.14 1.79
N GLU A 209 -11.97 12.71 3.04
CA GLU A 209 -12.17 13.53 4.24
C GLU A 209 -11.15 13.17 5.32
N THR A 210 -10.51 14.21 5.90
CA THR A 210 -9.59 14.07 7.03
C THR A 210 -9.83 15.21 8.01
N ARG A 211 -10.06 14.89 9.29
CA ARG A 211 -9.95 15.85 10.38
C ARG A 211 -8.49 15.94 10.82
N ILE A 212 -8.00 17.18 10.98
CA ILE A 212 -6.61 17.51 11.31
C ILE A 212 -6.64 18.33 12.58
N ASP A 213 -5.97 17.86 13.60
CA ASP A 213 -5.78 18.53 14.87
C ASP A 213 -4.29 18.91 14.98
N ALA A 214 -3.99 20.14 15.41
CA ALA A 214 -2.64 20.55 15.69
C ALA A 214 -2.27 20.15 17.13
N GLY A 215 -1.19 19.39 17.27
CA GLY A 215 -0.57 19.10 18.54
C GLY A 215 0.34 20.23 19.02
N GLU A 216 1.15 19.96 20.00
CA GLU A 216 2.16 20.88 20.50
C GLU A 216 3.20 21.20 19.41
N LYS A 217 3.81 22.38 19.47
CA LYS A 217 4.98 22.68 18.63
C LYS A 217 6.09 21.70 19.02
N ALA A 218 6.70 21.07 18.03
CA ALA A 218 7.90 20.31 18.27
C ALA A 218 8.99 21.23 18.83
N GLU A 219 9.89 20.66 19.64
CA GLU A 219 11.01 21.41 20.22
C GLU A 219 11.79 22.20 19.15
N ALA A 220 12.42 23.28 19.55
CA ALA A 220 13.19 24.18 18.65
C ALA A 220 14.25 23.43 17.81
N SER A 221 14.73 22.28 18.29
CA SER A 221 15.65 21.37 17.60
C SER A 221 15.11 20.80 16.28
N MET A 222 13.78 20.81 16.04
CA MET A 222 13.14 20.28 14.84
C MET A 222 12.75 21.37 13.81
N GLY A 223 13.45 22.48 13.78
CA GLY A 223 13.33 23.48 12.70
C GLY A 223 11.95 24.14 12.57
N GLY A 224 11.20 24.32 13.64
CA GLY A 224 9.87 24.94 13.63
C GLY A 224 8.75 24.01 13.14
N ALA A 225 8.97 22.70 13.15
CA ALA A 225 7.94 21.71 12.88
C ALA A 225 6.88 21.63 14.00
N ARG A 226 5.71 21.12 13.64
CA ARG A 226 4.63 20.81 14.58
C ARG A 226 4.16 19.39 14.35
N LEU A 227 3.79 18.72 15.43
CA LEU A 227 3.09 17.44 15.37
C LEU A 227 1.61 17.69 15.05
N TYR A 228 1.11 16.99 14.05
CA TYR A 228 -0.30 16.98 13.68
C TYR A 228 -0.90 15.61 13.89
N ARG A 229 -2.10 15.57 14.45
CA ARG A 229 -2.90 14.36 14.53
C ARG A 229 -3.93 14.36 13.42
N LEU A 230 -3.91 13.31 12.59
CA LEU A 230 -4.75 13.19 11.41
C LEU A 230 -5.73 12.03 11.59
N ASN A 231 -7.03 12.31 11.44
CA ASN A 231 -8.11 11.35 11.63
C ASN A 231 -8.85 11.19 10.29
N PRO A 232 -8.38 10.32 9.36
CA PRO A 232 -9.02 10.15 8.07
C PRO A 232 -10.28 9.29 8.16
N LEU A 233 -11.41 9.83 7.71
CA LEU A 233 -12.67 9.09 7.56
C LEU A 233 -12.61 8.15 6.34
N THR A 234 -11.96 8.57 5.28
CA THR A 234 -11.73 7.83 4.04
C THR A 234 -10.31 7.30 3.95
N GLY A 235 -9.96 6.57 2.89
CA GLY A 235 -8.61 6.00 2.72
C GLY A 235 -8.16 6.03 1.25
N ARG A 236 -8.17 7.20 0.60
CA ARG A 236 -7.64 7.34 -0.76
C ARG A 236 -6.12 7.27 -0.74
N LYS A 237 -5.54 6.78 -1.84
CA LYS A 237 -4.08 6.76 -2.00
C LYS A 237 -3.50 8.17 -1.79
N HIS A 238 -2.45 8.30 -1.01
CA HIS A 238 -1.76 9.55 -0.66
C HIS A 238 -2.65 10.65 -0.02
N GLN A 239 -3.86 10.31 0.48
CA GLN A 239 -4.83 11.29 0.98
C GLN A 239 -4.25 12.26 2.00
N LEU A 240 -3.58 11.76 3.04
CA LEU A 240 -3.03 12.60 4.11
C LEU A 240 -1.93 13.53 3.59
N ARG A 241 -1.10 13.04 2.68
CA ARG A 241 -0.02 13.83 2.06
C ARG A 241 -0.59 14.97 1.21
N LEU A 242 -1.65 14.71 0.43
CA LEU A 242 -2.34 15.74 -0.37
C LEU A 242 -3.06 16.76 0.51
N HIS A 243 -3.83 16.30 1.51
CA HIS A 243 -4.57 17.19 2.40
C HIS A 243 -3.65 18.13 3.16
N MET A 244 -2.53 17.62 3.70
CA MET A 244 -1.54 18.46 4.38
C MET A 244 -0.84 19.42 3.42
N SER A 245 -0.46 18.96 2.24
CA SER A 245 0.14 19.81 1.21
C SER A 245 -0.83 20.88 0.71
N GLY A 246 -2.09 20.55 0.48
CA GLY A 246 -3.14 21.47 0.06
C GLY A 246 -3.50 22.55 1.11
N LEU A 247 -3.12 22.34 2.36
CA LEU A 247 -3.18 23.33 3.43
C LEU A 247 -1.89 24.17 3.54
N GLY A 248 -0.89 23.96 2.69
CA GLY A 248 0.41 24.63 2.75
C GLY A 248 1.33 24.11 3.86
N ILE A 249 1.05 22.95 4.44
CA ILE A 249 1.85 22.29 5.49
C ILE A 249 2.23 20.86 5.03
N PRO A 250 3.05 20.72 3.97
CA PRO A 250 3.42 19.40 3.47
C PRO A 250 4.13 18.59 4.56
N ILE A 251 3.86 17.29 4.60
CA ILE A 251 4.51 16.36 5.55
C ILE A 251 6.00 16.32 5.25
N MET A 252 6.83 16.46 6.28
CA MET A 252 8.29 16.51 6.16
C MET A 252 8.84 15.21 5.56
N ASN A 253 9.94 15.32 4.80
CA ASN A 253 10.59 14.25 4.06
C ASN A 253 9.67 13.58 3.02
N GLY A 254 8.65 14.29 2.53
CA GLY A 254 7.70 13.80 1.54
C GLY A 254 8.09 14.19 0.12
N GLY A 255 8.86 13.36 -0.59
CA GLY A 255 9.35 13.65 -1.93
C GLY A 255 8.30 13.70 -3.05
N LEU A 256 7.03 13.40 -2.77
CA LEU A 256 5.98 13.39 -3.80
C LEU A 256 5.14 14.68 -3.81
N TYR A 257 5.07 15.44 -2.72
CA TYR A 257 4.19 16.60 -2.57
C TYR A 257 4.88 17.71 -1.75
N PRO A 258 4.64 19.02 -2.05
CA PRO A 258 3.76 19.53 -3.12
C PRO A 258 4.29 19.25 -4.52
N GLU A 259 5.60 19.24 -4.71
CA GLU A 259 6.30 18.95 -5.95
C GLU A 259 7.07 17.64 -5.86
N LEU A 260 7.32 17.04 -7.02
CA LEU A 260 8.14 15.85 -7.10
C LEU A 260 9.61 16.25 -6.88
N SER A 261 10.15 15.90 -5.74
CA SER A 261 11.57 16.09 -5.47
C SER A 261 12.37 14.87 -5.97
N LEU A 262 13.07 15.05 -7.07
CA LEU A 262 14.00 14.05 -7.60
C LEU A 262 15.22 13.87 -6.69
N ALA A 263 15.61 14.91 -5.94
CA ALA A 263 16.75 14.89 -5.02
C ALA A 263 16.63 13.84 -3.89
N LEU A 264 15.40 13.51 -3.47
CA LEU A 264 15.18 12.47 -2.45
C LEU A 264 15.32 11.03 -3.01
N ALA A 265 15.46 10.89 -4.34
CA ALA A 265 15.51 9.60 -5.01
C ALA A 265 16.90 9.24 -5.57
N VAL A 266 17.79 10.21 -5.78
CA VAL A 266 18.98 10.02 -6.63
C VAL A 266 20.30 10.25 -5.91
N ASP A 267 20.39 11.10 -4.88
CA ASP A 267 21.67 11.62 -4.38
C ASP A 267 22.04 11.29 -2.92
N SER A 268 21.26 10.45 -2.21
CA SER A 268 21.67 10.05 -0.87
C SER A 268 22.48 8.75 -0.90
N GLU A 269 23.67 8.74 -0.33
CA GLU A 269 24.46 7.53 -0.07
C GLU A 269 23.64 6.49 0.73
N ASP A 270 22.67 6.93 1.51
CA ASP A 270 21.72 6.08 2.23
C ASP A 270 20.26 6.40 1.83
N PRO A 271 19.60 5.53 1.05
CA PRO A 271 18.20 5.72 0.64
C PRO A 271 17.20 5.65 1.81
N PHE A 272 17.64 5.32 3.01
CA PHE A 272 16.83 5.18 4.23
C PHE A 272 17.04 6.32 5.25
N SER A 273 17.92 7.28 4.95
CA SER A 273 18.31 8.36 5.88
C SER A 273 17.17 9.33 6.23
N SER A 274 16.19 9.49 5.35
CA SER A 274 15.15 10.51 5.48
C SER A 274 13.74 9.92 5.40
N PRO A 275 13.27 9.19 6.43
CA PRO A 275 11.92 8.61 6.43
C PRO A 275 10.84 9.69 6.41
N LEU A 276 9.77 9.45 5.61
CA LEU A 276 8.57 10.28 5.60
C LEU A 276 8.05 10.44 7.04
N LYS A 277 7.87 11.66 7.49
CA LYS A 277 7.37 11.95 8.84
C LYS A 277 5.85 11.75 8.94
N LEU A 278 5.39 10.52 8.62
CA LEU A 278 4.00 10.08 8.69
C LEU A 278 3.92 8.68 9.30
N LEU A 279 3.17 8.57 10.39
CA LEU A 279 3.00 7.35 11.16
C LEU A 279 1.51 7.01 11.32
N ALA A 280 1.10 5.81 10.94
CA ALA A 280 -0.20 5.24 11.30
C ALA A 280 -0.16 4.82 12.78
N LYS A 281 -0.46 5.77 13.66
CA LYS A 281 -0.24 5.66 15.10
C LYS A 281 -1.13 4.64 15.77
N SER A 282 -2.43 4.64 15.45
CA SER A 282 -3.34 3.66 16.04
C SER A 282 -4.52 3.35 15.15
N ILE A 283 -5.11 2.19 15.42
CA ILE A 283 -6.35 1.70 14.82
C ILE A 283 -7.25 1.16 15.93
N SER A 284 -8.55 1.46 15.88
CA SER A 284 -9.55 0.85 16.75
C SER A 284 -10.83 0.53 16.01
N PHE A 285 -11.48 -0.56 16.43
CA PHE A 285 -12.74 -1.03 15.88
C PHE A 285 -13.41 -2.01 16.84
N GLU A 286 -14.72 -2.18 16.70
CA GLU A 286 -15.47 -3.27 17.33
C GLU A 286 -15.31 -4.52 16.47
N ASP A 287 -14.94 -5.64 17.09
CA ASP A 287 -14.80 -6.92 16.39
C ASP A 287 -16.15 -7.38 15.84
N PRO A 288 -16.23 -7.62 14.52
CA PRO A 288 -17.50 -7.95 13.86
C PRO A 288 -18.03 -9.35 14.21
N LEU A 289 -17.27 -10.17 14.89
CA LEU A 289 -17.64 -11.55 15.27
C LEU A 289 -18.17 -11.65 16.69
N ASN A 290 -17.62 -10.86 17.63
CA ASN A 290 -17.92 -10.98 19.06
C ASN A 290 -18.24 -9.66 19.76
N GLY A 291 -18.19 -8.51 19.05
CA GLY A 291 -18.51 -7.20 19.61
C GLY A 291 -17.43 -6.60 20.54
N ARG A 292 -16.28 -7.25 20.70
CA ARG A 292 -15.20 -6.73 21.55
C ARG A 292 -14.54 -5.51 20.92
N GLU A 293 -14.28 -4.47 21.69
CA GLU A 293 -13.49 -3.32 21.29
C GLU A 293 -12.01 -3.66 21.22
N TYR A 294 -11.40 -3.41 20.07
CA TYR A 294 -9.96 -3.49 19.85
C TYR A 294 -9.34 -2.12 19.68
N TYR A 295 -8.20 -1.92 20.32
CA TYR A 295 -7.32 -0.78 20.16
C TYR A 295 -5.87 -1.25 20.02
N PHE A 296 -5.23 -0.91 18.90
CA PHE A 296 -3.82 -1.23 18.64
C PHE A 296 -3.06 0.05 18.35
N GLN A 297 -1.87 0.16 18.94
CA GLN A 297 -1.01 1.33 18.83
C GLN A 297 0.39 0.93 18.39
N SER A 298 0.95 1.68 17.43
CA SER A 298 2.35 1.57 17.02
C SER A 298 3.28 1.99 18.14
N SER A 299 4.33 1.20 18.37
CA SER A 299 5.43 1.54 19.27
C SER A 299 6.46 2.48 18.61
N ARG A 300 6.31 2.77 17.31
CA ARG A 300 7.21 3.64 16.56
C ARG A 300 6.92 5.11 16.86
N THR A 301 7.95 5.93 16.59
CA THR A 301 7.93 7.41 16.69
C THR A 301 8.33 8.02 15.36
N LEU A 302 8.00 9.31 15.16
CA LEU A 302 8.38 10.10 13.97
C LEU A 302 9.79 10.66 14.07
#